data_dec96d6171053cd3e2d2c1631520aca1
#
_entry.id   dec96d6171053cd3e2d2c1631520aca1
#
_cell.length_a   1.000
_cell.length_b   1.000
_cell.length_c   1.000
_cell.angle_alpha   90.00
_cell.angle_beta   90.00
_cell.angle_gamma   90.00
#
_symmetry.space_group_name_H-M   'P 1'
#
loop_
_entity.id
_entity.type
_entity.pdbx_description
1 polymer ?
#
loop_
_entity_poly.entity_id
_entity_poly.type
_entity_poly.pdbx_seq_one_letter_code
_entity_poly.pdbx_strand_id
1 'polypeptide(L)'
;MTKIVHMSDLHVGFFQFREDILLNTINKINKLQPEAVVISGDLTDHGFYREFVKAKEFLELLIPPTIIVPGNHDAKNIGDEVFEEIIGKRYSALELEDSKIKIIGLDSSEPDLDHGKIGRLQKRFMEREIKDAKDKEMFTIITFHHHIISVPNTGRERNILSDAGDVLLTLIENNVNLVLSGHKHVPHVWKMNNTIFATAGTVSSMKLRGNTHPSYNVIDIKDGNVTVTLYNYDGTTEELTHP
;
A
#
# COMPACT_ATOMS: atom_id res chain seq x y z
N MET A 1 0.26 -9.33 -19.85
CA MET A 1 0.96 -8.31 -19.05
C MET A 1 -0.08 -7.63 -18.21
N THR A 2 0.03 -7.77 -16.91
CA THR A 2 -0.94 -7.28 -15.94
C THR A 2 -0.39 -6.04 -15.25
N LYS A 3 -1.22 -5.00 -15.10
CA LYS A 3 -0.84 -3.76 -14.43
C LYS A 3 -1.56 -3.63 -13.10
N ILE A 4 -0.81 -3.35 -12.05
CA ILE A 4 -1.34 -2.97 -10.74
C ILE A 4 -0.82 -1.56 -10.42
N VAL A 5 -1.67 -0.70 -9.88
CA VAL A 5 -1.25 0.60 -9.37
C VAL A 5 -1.18 0.55 -7.85
N HIS A 6 -0.10 1.09 -7.29
CA HIS A 6 0.10 1.19 -5.85
C HIS A 6 0.23 2.66 -5.44
N MET A 7 -0.71 3.12 -4.62
CA MET A 7 -0.74 4.45 -4.00
C MET A 7 -0.65 4.31 -2.48
N SER A 8 -0.19 5.37 -1.81
CA SER A 8 -0.12 5.43 -0.35
C SER A 8 -0.13 6.88 0.15
N ASP A 9 -0.38 7.05 1.43
CA ASP A 9 -0.10 8.28 2.17
C ASP A 9 -0.79 9.51 1.54
N LEU A 10 -2.14 9.45 1.39
CA LEU A 10 -2.95 10.54 0.86
C LEU A 10 -2.94 11.75 1.80
N HIS A 11 -3.05 11.50 3.11
CA HIS A 11 -3.10 12.51 4.18
C HIS A 11 -4.16 13.60 3.94
N VAL A 12 -5.39 13.20 3.64
CA VAL A 12 -6.53 14.11 3.60
C VAL A 12 -6.70 14.75 4.99
N GLY A 13 -6.78 16.10 5.04
CA GLY A 13 -6.79 16.84 6.28
C GLY A 13 -5.45 17.49 6.65
N PHE A 14 -4.35 17.04 6.07
CA PHE A 14 -3.06 17.70 6.23
C PHE A 14 -3.07 19.10 5.59
N PHE A 15 -2.44 20.09 6.21
CA PHE A 15 -2.48 21.49 5.72
C PHE A 15 -1.81 21.70 4.35
N GLN A 16 -0.95 20.78 3.92
CA GLN A 16 -0.34 20.77 2.58
C GLN A 16 -0.85 19.58 1.73
N PHE A 17 -2.04 19.08 1.99
CA PHE A 17 -2.72 18.16 1.11
C PHE A 17 -3.03 18.84 -0.23
N ARG A 18 -2.75 18.17 -1.33
CA ARG A 18 -2.90 18.67 -2.69
C ARG A 18 -4.01 17.90 -3.41
N GLU A 19 -5.23 18.41 -3.27
CA GLU A 19 -6.42 17.85 -3.91
C GLU A 19 -6.27 17.78 -5.44
N ASP A 20 -5.70 18.81 -6.04
CA ASP A 20 -5.44 18.89 -7.48
C ASP A 20 -4.52 17.77 -7.98
N ILE A 21 -3.48 17.43 -7.20
CA ILE A 21 -2.57 16.32 -7.53
C ILE A 21 -3.31 14.99 -7.43
N LEU A 22 -4.09 14.76 -6.37
CA LEU A 22 -4.85 13.53 -6.17
C LEU A 22 -5.84 13.30 -7.32
N LEU A 23 -6.65 14.30 -7.65
CA LEU A 23 -7.62 14.23 -8.74
C LEU A 23 -6.96 13.96 -10.10
N ASN A 24 -5.84 14.64 -10.39
CA ASN A 24 -5.08 14.38 -11.61
C ASN A 24 -4.52 12.95 -11.64
N THR A 25 -4.02 12.46 -10.51
CA THR A 25 -3.51 11.08 -10.38
C THR A 25 -4.61 10.06 -10.60
N ILE A 26 -5.77 10.22 -9.96
CA ILE A 26 -6.94 9.34 -10.18
C ILE A 26 -7.34 9.31 -11.66
N ASN A 27 -7.40 10.48 -12.32
CA ASN A 27 -7.69 10.55 -13.74
C ASN A 27 -6.66 9.82 -14.60
N LYS A 28 -5.37 9.90 -14.27
CA LYS A 28 -4.30 9.15 -14.96
C LYS A 28 -4.46 7.65 -14.74
N ILE A 29 -4.75 7.22 -13.52
CA ILE A 29 -4.97 5.81 -13.17
C ILE A 29 -6.17 5.23 -13.93
N ASN A 30 -7.29 5.96 -13.96
CA ASN A 30 -8.48 5.51 -14.69
C ASN A 30 -8.23 5.38 -16.21
N LYS A 31 -7.39 6.27 -16.78
CA LYS A 31 -6.96 6.16 -18.20
C LYS A 31 -6.00 4.99 -18.44
N LEU A 32 -5.19 4.64 -17.45
CA LEU A 32 -4.25 3.52 -17.51
C LEU A 32 -4.97 2.17 -17.51
N GLN A 33 -6.18 2.12 -16.94
CA GLN A 33 -7.03 0.92 -16.81
C GLN A 33 -6.27 -0.27 -16.18
N PRO A 34 -5.66 -0.12 -14.97
CA PRO A 34 -4.99 -1.25 -14.32
C PRO A 34 -6.02 -2.30 -13.90
N GLU A 35 -5.57 -3.54 -13.71
CA GLU A 35 -6.40 -4.64 -13.20
C GLU A 35 -6.88 -4.37 -11.76
N ALA A 36 -6.06 -3.69 -10.96
CA ALA A 36 -6.44 -3.22 -9.63
C ALA A 36 -5.60 -2.03 -9.16
N VAL A 37 -6.14 -1.34 -8.15
CA VAL A 37 -5.42 -0.32 -7.38
C VAL A 37 -5.23 -0.85 -5.95
N VAL A 38 -4.02 -0.70 -5.43
CA VAL A 38 -3.68 -0.99 -4.03
C VAL A 38 -3.41 0.33 -3.32
N ILE A 39 -4.07 0.56 -2.18
CA ILE A 39 -3.85 1.73 -1.35
C ILE A 39 -3.37 1.27 0.02
N SER A 40 -2.09 1.53 0.31
CA SER A 40 -1.40 1.02 1.48
C SER A 40 -1.45 1.96 2.69
N GLY A 41 -2.57 2.68 2.89
CA GLY A 41 -2.89 3.39 4.13
C GLY A 41 -2.56 4.87 4.13
N ASP A 42 -2.77 5.47 5.31
CA ASP A 42 -2.69 6.91 5.58
C ASP A 42 -3.59 7.73 4.63
N LEU A 43 -4.87 7.33 4.57
CA LEU A 43 -5.90 8.07 3.82
C LEU A 43 -6.12 9.44 4.42
N THR A 44 -6.09 9.53 5.76
CA THR A 44 -6.35 10.72 6.57
C THR A 44 -5.08 11.19 7.29
N ASP A 45 -5.07 12.40 7.81
CA ASP A 45 -3.94 12.89 8.63
C ASP A 45 -4.16 12.70 10.13
N HIS A 46 -5.43 12.70 10.57
CA HIS A 46 -5.77 12.65 12.00
C HIS A 46 -6.79 11.56 12.37
N GLY A 47 -7.29 10.77 11.42
CA GLY A 47 -8.33 9.76 11.68
C GLY A 47 -9.71 10.36 11.97
N PHE A 48 -9.96 11.63 11.64
CA PHE A 48 -11.24 12.25 11.89
C PHE A 48 -12.30 11.83 10.88
N TYR A 49 -13.54 11.67 11.35
CA TYR A 49 -14.69 11.28 10.53
C TYR A 49 -14.80 12.10 9.23
N ARG A 50 -14.69 13.44 9.32
CA ARG A 50 -14.77 14.33 8.15
C ARG A 50 -13.64 14.08 7.12
N GLU A 51 -12.46 13.65 7.58
CA GLU A 51 -11.33 13.36 6.71
C GLU A 51 -11.59 12.04 5.95
N PHE A 52 -12.15 11.02 6.61
CA PHE A 52 -12.57 9.78 5.96
C PHE A 52 -13.69 10.01 4.95
N VAL A 53 -14.70 10.82 5.28
CA VAL A 53 -15.76 11.16 4.33
C VAL A 53 -15.16 11.82 3.08
N LYS A 54 -14.24 12.77 3.26
CA LYS A 54 -13.58 13.43 2.13
C LYS A 54 -12.65 12.47 1.36
N ALA A 55 -11.92 11.61 2.05
CA ALA A 55 -11.10 10.58 1.39
C ALA A 55 -11.97 9.65 0.54
N LYS A 56 -13.11 9.20 1.08
CA LYS A 56 -14.06 8.35 0.35
C LYS A 56 -14.55 8.98 -0.95
N GLU A 57 -14.87 10.29 -0.95
CA GLU A 57 -15.26 11.01 -2.16
C GLU A 57 -14.22 10.86 -3.29
N PHE A 58 -12.93 10.90 -2.96
CA PHE A 58 -11.86 10.67 -3.94
C PHE A 58 -11.76 9.20 -4.35
N LEU A 59 -11.84 8.29 -3.39
CA LEU A 59 -11.72 6.86 -3.65
C LEU A 59 -12.83 6.33 -4.56
N GLU A 60 -14.05 6.88 -4.44
CA GLU A 60 -15.19 6.55 -5.30
C GLU A 60 -15.00 7.00 -6.77
N LEU A 61 -14.04 7.86 -7.04
CA LEU A 61 -13.67 8.24 -8.43
C LEU A 61 -12.77 7.19 -9.12
N LEU A 62 -12.20 6.25 -8.38
CA LEU A 62 -11.42 5.16 -8.96
C LEU A 62 -12.36 4.13 -9.61
N ILE A 63 -12.10 3.84 -10.88
CA ILE A 63 -12.89 2.87 -11.66
C ILE A 63 -12.40 1.42 -11.44
N PRO A 64 -11.07 1.15 -11.40
CA PRO A 64 -10.57 -0.22 -11.22
C PRO A 64 -10.92 -0.80 -9.84
N PRO A 65 -11.02 -2.13 -9.71
CA PRO A 65 -11.11 -2.80 -8.43
C PRO A 65 -10.01 -2.30 -7.48
N THR A 66 -10.38 -1.95 -6.25
CA THR A 66 -9.45 -1.32 -5.31
C THR A 66 -9.45 -2.07 -3.98
N ILE A 67 -8.26 -2.35 -3.47
CA ILE A 67 -8.05 -2.85 -2.11
C ILE A 67 -7.37 -1.76 -1.27
N ILE A 68 -7.88 -1.54 -0.07
CA ILE A 68 -7.45 -0.44 0.81
C ILE A 68 -7.18 -1.02 2.19
N VAL A 69 -6.05 -0.66 2.78
CA VAL A 69 -5.73 -0.96 4.18
C VAL A 69 -5.50 0.34 4.95
N PRO A 70 -5.74 0.38 6.27
CA PRO A 70 -5.45 1.57 7.05
C PRO A 70 -3.95 1.74 7.31
N GLY A 71 -3.54 3.01 7.53
CA GLY A 71 -2.24 3.38 8.07
C GLY A 71 -2.32 3.84 9.52
N ASN A 72 -1.18 4.22 10.12
CA ASN A 72 -1.15 4.69 11.50
C ASN A 72 -1.87 6.03 11.70
N HIS A 73 -1.94 6.88 10.69
CA HIS A 73 -2.71 8.11 10.75
C HIS A 73 -4.22 7.85 10.73
N ASP A 74 -4.65 6.79 10.05
CA ASP A 74 -6.05 6.36 10.00
C ASP A 74 -6.53 5.76 11.32
N ALA A 75 -5.61 5.28 12.18
CA ALA A 75 -5.93 4.70 13.48
C ALA A 75 -5.84 5.69 14.66
N LYS A 76 -5.65 6.98 14.39
CA LYS A 76 -5.67 8.03 15.42
C LYS A 76 -7.11 8.39 15.81
N ASN A 77 -7.29 8.82 17.07
CA ASN A 77 -8.56 9.39 17.53
C ASN A 77 -9.80 8.52 17.21
N ILE A 78 -9.77 7.24 17.52
CA ILE A 78 -10.80 6.22 17.16
C ILE A 78 -11.01 6.05 15.64
N GLY A 79 -10.05 6.48 14.85
CA GLY A 79 -10.15 6.43 13.40
C GLY A 79 -10.19 5.00 12.83
N ASP A 80 -9.72 4.00 13.56
CA ASP A 80 -9.84 2.58 13.20
C ASP A 80 -11.32 2.12 13.15
N GLU A 81 -12.17 2.59 14.08
CA GLU A 81 -13.62 2.35 14.04
C GLU A 81 -14.28 3.12 12.87
N VAL A 82 -13.89 4.38 12.68
CA VAL A 82 -14.38 5.22 11.59
C VAL A 82 -13.96 4.66 10.22
N PHE A 83 -12.76 4.11 10.09
CA PHE A 83 -12.32 3.43 8.87
C PHE A 83 -13.27 2.27 8.53
N GLU A 84 -13.62 1.42 9.51
CA GLU A 84 -14.57 0.31 9.28
C GLU A 84 -15.95 0.80 8.86
N GLU A 85 -16.43 1.90 9.44
CA GLU A 85 -17.74 2.48 9.11
C GLU A 85 -17.78 3.10 7.70
N ILE A 86 -16.75 3.87 7.34
CA ILE A 86 -16.77 4.71 6.12
C ILE A 86 -16.13 4.00 4.92
N ILE A 87 -14.99 3.34 5.13
CA ILE A 87 -14.20 2.71 4.06
C ILE A 87 -14.54 1.22 3.94
N GLY A 88 -14.56 0.51 5.07
CA GLY A 88 -14.87 -0.90 5.12
C GLY A 88 -13.84 -1.73 5.91
N LYS A 89 -13.73 -3.00 5.58
CA LYS A 89 -12.87 -3.93 6.32
C LYS A 89 -11.41 -3.47 6.35
N ARG A 90 -10.78 -3.46 7.51
CA ARG A 90 -9.37 -3.10 7.68
C ARG A 90 -8.39 -4.14 7.09
N TYR A 91 -8.83 -5.40 6.97
CA TYR A 91 -8.07 -6.42 6.25
C TYR A 91 -9.02 -7.30 5.41
N SER A 92 -8.57 -7.65 4.22
CA SER A 92 -9.38 -8.38 3.24
C SER A 92 -8.49 -9.01 2.16
N ALA A 93 -9.10 -9.76 1.24
CA ALA A 93 -8.43 -10.24 0.05
C ALA A 93 -9.26 -9.90 -1.19
N LEU A 94 -8.57 -9.62 -2.30
CA LEU A 94 -9.13 -9.38 -3.62
C LEU A 94 -8.53 -10.40 -4.59
N GLU A 95 -9.39 -11.16 -5.26
CA GLU A 95 -8.98 -12.10 -6.30
C GLU A 95 -9.29 -11.52 -7.69
N LEU A 96 -8.31 -11.53 -8.56
CA LEU A 96 -8.41 -11.19 -9.96
C LEU A 96 -8.25 -12.50 -10.75
N GLU A 97 -9.37 -13.20 -10.95
CA GLU A 97 -9.38 -14.57 -11.49
C GLU A 97 -8.77 -14.64 -12.90
N ASP A 98 -9.13 -13.69 -13.77
CA ASP A 98 -8.67 -13.64 -15.16
C ASP A 98 -7.15 -13.46 -15.26
N SER A 99 -6.58 -12.67 -14.35
CA SER A 99 -5.14 -12.37 -14.28
C SER A 99 -4.37 -13.33 -13.37
N LYS A 100 -5.07 -14.24 -12.68
CA LYS A 100 -4.52 -15.13 -11.66
C LYS A 100 -3.69 -14.40 -10.60
N ILE A 101 -4.22 -13.31 -10.06
CA ILE A 101 -3.58 -12.52 -9.01
C ILE A 101 -4.46 -12.51 -7.77
N LYS A 102 -3.86 -12.72 -6.61
CA LYS A 102 -4.51 -12.52 -5.31
C LYS A 102 -3.78 -11.45 -4.54
N ILE A 103 -4.54 -10.41 -4.13
CA ILE A 103 -4.03 -9.30 -3.32
C ILE A 103 -4.60 -9.45 -1.91
N ILE A 104 -3.73 -9.54 -0.90
CA ILE A 104 -4.08 -9.72 0.49
C ILE A 104 -3.72 -8.43 1.23
N GLY A 105 -4.73 -7.71 1.69
CA GLY A 105 -4.57 -6.50 2.50
C GLY A 105 -4.64 -6.83 3.99
N LEU A 106 -3.70 -6.30 4.76
CA LEU A 106 -3.61 -6.47 6.21
C LEU A 106 -3.56 -5.11 6.90
N ASP A 107 -4.22 -5.00 8.03
CA ASP A 107 -4.11 -3.84 8.91
C ASP A 107 -2.86 -3.96 9.79
N SER A 108 -1.90 -3.11 9.58
CA SER A 108 -0.71 -3.03 10.43
C SER A 108 -0.78 -1.88 11.44
N SER A 109 -1.87 -1.11 11.47
CA SER A 109 -2.01 0.00 12.40
C SER A 109 -2.35 -0.46 13.81
N GLU A 110 -1.96 0.32 14.80
CA GLU A 110 -2.38 0.18 16.19
C GLU A 110 -2.93 1.54 16.66
N PRO A 111 -4.05 1.58 17.42
CA PRO A 111 -4.68 2.84 17.82
C PRO A 111 -3.71 3.80 18.51
N ASP A 112 -3.63 5.04 17.99
CA ASP A 112 -2.80 6.13 18.49
C ASP A 112 -1.28 5.84 18.56
N LEU A 113 -0.79 4.84 17.80
CA LEU A 113 0.63 4.50 17.75
C LEU A 113 1.21 4.69 16.34
N ASP A 114 2.48 5.11 16.27
CA ASP A 114 3.19 5.30 15.00
C ASP A 114 3.88 4.02 14.49
N HIS A 115 4.05 3.01 15.34
CA HIS A 115 4.57 1.70 14.96
C HIS A 115 3.41 0.73 14.70
N GLY A 116 3.69 -0.31 13.95
CA GLY A 116 2.66 -1.25 13.52
C GLY A 116 2.86 -2.67 14.02
N LYS A 117 1.80 -3.47 13.81
CA LYS A 117 1.78 -4.89 14.12
C LYS A 117 0.73 -5.61 13.29
N ILE A 118 1.04 -6.79 12.78
CA ILE A 118 0.06 -7.68 12.12
C ILE A 118 -0.67 -8.53 13.16
N GLY A 119 0.04 -9.07 14.12
CA GLY A 119 -0.54 -9.88 15.17
C GLY A 119 -1.02 -11.26 14.71
N ARG A 120 -1.37 -12.11 15.69
CA ARG A 120 -1.65 -13.54 15.44
C ARG A 120 -2.90 -13.81 14.60
N LEU A 121 -3.95 -13.00 14.75
CA LEU A 121 -5.21 -13.22 14.02
C LEU A 121 -5.03 -12.93 12.52
N GLN A 122 -4.45 -11.80 12.19
CA GLN A 122 -4.20 -11.45 10.79
C GLN A 122 -3.10 -12.33 10.17
N LYS A 123 -2.10 -12.76 10.97
CA LYS A 123 -1.11 -13.74 10.49
C LYS A 123 -1.78 -15.04 10.03
N ARG A 124 -2.74 -15.59 10.80
CA ARG A 124 -3.51 -16.77 10.40
C ARG A 124 -4.38 -16.52 9.16
N PHE A 125 -4.97 -15.34 9.05
CA PHE A 125 -5.69 -14.94 7.85
C PHE A 125 -4.75 -14.91 6.64
N MET A 126 -3.60 -14.24 6.75
CA MET A 126 -2.58 -14.16 5.72
C MET A 126 -2.12 -15.56 5.27
N GLU A 127 -1.77 -16.45 6.21
CA GLU A 127 -1.32 -17.81 5.91
C GLU A 127 -2.39 -18.63 5.17
N ARG A 128 -3.66 -18.49 5.55
CA ARG A 128 -4.79 -19.14 4.86
C ARG A 128 -4.95 -18.60 3.44
N GLU A 129 -4.94 -17.29 3.26
CA GLU A 129 -5.10 -16.67 1.94
C GLU A 129 -3.91 -16.96 1.01
N ILE A 130 -2.67 -17.01 1.53
CA ILE A 130 -1.49 -17.44 0.77
C ILE A 130 -1.63 -18.90 0.33
N LYS A 131 -2.09 -19.77 1.23
CA LYS A 131 -2.31 -21.18 0.88
C LYS A 131 -3.35 -21.32 -0.24
N ASP A 132 -4.48 -20.62 -0.13
CA ASP A 132 -5.50 -20.64 -1.17
C ASP A 132 -4.98 -20.11 -2.51
N ALA A 133 -4.19 -19.04 -2.49
CA ALA A 133 -3.54 -18.51 -3.69
C ALA A 133 -2.60 -19.55 -4.34
N LYS A 134 -1.82 -20.27 -3.53
CA LYS A 134 -0.96 -21.36 -4.01
C LYS A 134 -1.74 -22.51 -4.62
N ASP A 135 -2.82 -22.94 -3.94
CA ASP A 135 -3.66 -24.03 -4.41
C ASP A 135 -4.33 -23.68 -5.78
N LYS A 136 -4.53 -22.37 -6.04
CA LYS A 136 -5.06 -21.82 -7.31
C LYS A 136 -3.98 -21.39 -8.32
N GLU A 137 -2.70 -21.58 -8.00
CA GLU A 137 -1.56 -21.12 -8.82
C GLU A 137 -1.61 -19.61 -9.13
N MET A 138 -1.99 -18.79 -8.15
CA MET A 138 -2.10 -17.35 -8.30
C MET A 138 -0.81 -16.64 -7.87
N PHE A 139 -0.49 -15.56 -8.57
CA PHE A 139 0.52 -14.58 -8.15
C PHE A 139 0.03 -13.86 -6.89
N THR A 140 0.83 -13.89 -5.82
CA THR A 140 0.41 -13.38 -4.51
C THR A 140 1.04 -12.01 -4.23
N ILE A 141 0.18 -11.02 -3.99
CA ILE A 141 0.56 -9.68 -3.54
C ILE A 141 0.05 -9.50 -2.10
N ILE A 142 0.90 -9.01 -1.20
CA ILE A 142 0.50 -8.65 0.15
C ILE A 142 0.71 -7.16 0.35
N THR A 143 -0.25 -6.49 0.99
CA THR A 143 -0.14 -5.07 1.30
C THR A 143 -0.50 -4.78 2.75
N PHE A 144 0.28 -3.92 3.37
CA PHE A 144 0.05 -3.32 4.68
C PHE A 144 0.82 -2.00 4.74
N HIS A 145 0.47 -1.12 5.68
CA HIS A 145 1.02 0.23 5.68
C HIS A 145 2.49 0.29 6.10
N HIS A 146 2.84 -0.28 7.27
CA HIS A 146 4.21 -0.21 7.79
C HIS A 146 5.15 -1.12 7.02
N HIS A 147 6.34 -0.63 6.71
CA HIS A 147 7.37 -1.42 6.02
C HIS A 147 8.01 -2.45 6.96
N ILE A 148 8.55 -3.53 6.39
CA ILE A 148 9.27 -4.59 7.13
C ILE A 148 10.78 -4.36 7.06
N ILE A 149 11.27 -3.92 5.91
CA ILE A 149 12.70 -3.67 5.65
C ILE A 149 12.92 -2.17 5.66
N SER A 150 13.96 -1.71 6.35
CA SER A 150 14.27 -0.29 6.45
C SER A 150 14.44 0.35 5.07
N VAL A 151 13.86 1.52 4.90
CA VAL A 151 13.95 2.29 3.64
C VAL A 151 15.17 3.21 3.72
N PRO A 152 16.09 3.17 2.74
CA PRO A 152 17.27 4.02 2.74
C PRO A 152 16.93 5.52 2.80
N ASN A 153 17.79 6.32 3.39
CA ASN A 153 17.67 7.79 3.50
C ASN A 153 16.48 8.30 4.32
N THR A 154 15.78 7.42 5.06
CA THR A 154 14.65 7.84 5.93
C THR A 154 15.07 8.13 7.37
N GLY A 155 16.37 8.10 7.66
CA GLY A 155 16.93 8.37 8.97
C GLY A 155 16.85 7.16 9.91
N ARG A 156 16.76 7.43 11.22
CA ARG A 156 16.73 6.37 12.23
C ARG A 156 15.41 5.59 12.17
N GLU A 157 15.52 4.26 12.02
CA GLU A 157 14.35 3.39 11.99
C GLU A 157 13.74 3.24 13.39
N ARG A 158 12.46 3.59 13.53
CA ARG A 158 11.70 3.49 14.79
C ARG A 158 10.29 2.94 14.62
N ASN A 159 9.73 3.02 13.45
CA ASN A 159 8.32 2.80 13.18
C ASN A 159 8.12 1.66 12.15
N ILE A 160 8.89 0.61 12.31
CA ILE A 160 8.76 -0.66 11.60
C ILE A 160 7.69 -1.53 12.28
N LEU A 161 7.24 -2.58 11.65
CA LEU A 161 6.40 -3.58 12.31
C LEU A 161 7.08 -4.16 13.54
N SER A 162 6.38 -4.21 14.67
CA SER A 162 6.92 -4.79 15.92
C SER A 162 7.13 -6.31 15.83
N ASP A 163 6.38 -6.99 14.96
CA ASP A 163 6.49 -8.42 14.64
C ASP A 163 7.08 -8.67 13.24
N ALA A 164 7.89 -7.72 12.73
CA ALA A 164 8.48 -7.77 11.40
C ALA A 164 9.21 -9.08 11.09
N GLY A 165 9.97 -9.62 12.04
CA GLY A 165 10.71 -10.86 11.84
C GLY A 165 9.80 -12.06 11.56
N ASP A 166 8.73 -12.22 12.31
CA ASP A 166 7.77 -13.32 12.14
C ASP A 166 6.98 -13.18 10.82
N VAL A 167 6.61 -11.95 10.48
CA VAL A 167 5.91 -11.66 9.22
C VAL A 167 6.83 -11.91 8.04
N LEU A 168 8.07 -11.39 8.08
CA LEU A 168 9.08 -11.59 7.02
C LEU A 168 9.35 -13.07 6.77
N LEU A 169 9.56 -13.85 7.84
CA LEU A 169 9.77 -15.29 7.74
C LEU A 169 8.61 -15.96 7.02
N THR A 170 7.37 -15.63 7.40
CA THR A 170 6.17 -16.20 6.76
C THR A 170 6.10 -15.86 5.27
N LEU A 171 6.43 -14.61 4.88
CA LEU A 171 6.41 -14.16 3.49
C LEU A 171 7.44 -14.92 2.64
N ILE A 172 8.67 -15.06 3.15
CA ILE A 172 9.78 -15.71 2.44
C ILE A 172 9.56 -17.22 2.32
N GLU A 173 9.19 -17.90 3.41
CA GLU A 173 8.94 -19.36 3.40
C GLU A 173 7.78 -19.74 2.50
N ASN A 174 6.83 -18.84 2.33
CA ASN A 174 5.70 -19.03 1.46
C ASN A 174 5.92 -18.54 0.02
N ASN A 175 7.09 -18.03 -0.32
CA ASN A 175 7.43 -17.51 -1.66
C ASN A 175 6.39 -16.48 -2.14
N VAL A 176 5.98 -15.54 -1.28
CA VAL A 176 5.13 -14.43 -1.68
C VAL A 176 5.84 -13.62 -2.75
N ASN A 177 5.16 -13.29 -3.83
CA ASN A 177 5.81 -12.66 -4.98
C ASN A 177 6.12 -11.18 -4.75
N LEU A 178 5.16 -10.43 -4.15
CA LEU A 178 5.27 -8.99 -4.00
C LEU A 178 4.66 -8.52 -2.67
N VAL A 179 5.35 -7.60 -2.00
CA VAL A 179 4.89 -6.93 -0.78
C VAL A 179 4.89 -5.42 -1.00
N LEU A 180 3.74 -4.78 -0.72
CA LEU A 180 3.53 -3.35 -0.93
C LEU A 180 3.32 -2.65 0.40
N SER A 181 3.98 -1.51 0.61
CA SER A 181 3.85 -0.70 1.84
C SER A 181 4.05 0.79 1.57
N GLY A 182 3.71 1.64 2.56
CA GLY A 182 3.85 3.08 2.52
C GLY A 182 4.69 3.62 3.68
N HIS A 183 4.10 4.56 4.46
CA HIS A 183 4.57 5.05 5.75
C HIS A 183 5.80 5.98 5.72
N LYS A 184 6.81 5.66 4.96
CA LYS A 184 8.05 6.47 4.92
C LYS A 184 8.03 7.59 3.88
N HIS A 185 7.04 7.63 3.01
CA HIS A 185 6.91 8.58 1.90
C HIS A 185 8.12 8.56 0.95
N VAL A 186 8.87 7.46 0.92
CA VAL A 186 10.04 7.28 0.05
C VAL A 186 9.82 6.02 -0.79
N PRO A 187 9.68 6.17 -2.11
CA PRO A 187 9.63 5.03 -3.03
C PRO A 187 10.94 4.26 -2.99
N HIS A 188 10.86 2.95 -2.84
CA HIS A 188 12.04 2.09 -2.88
C HIS A 188 11.66 0.65 -3.18
N VAL A 189 12.57 -0.11 -3.76
CA VAL A 189 12.38 -1.54 -4.05
C VAL A 189 13.54 -2.34 -3.46
N TRP A 190 13.19 -3.40 -2.73
CA TRP A 190 14.10 -4.43 -2.28
C TRP A 190 13.72 -5.78 -2.89
N LYS A 191 14.70 -6.64 -3.11
CA LYS A 191 14.48 -8.04 -3.41
C LYS A 191 15.16 -8.92 -2.38
N MET A 192 14.40 -9.85 -1.81
CA MET A 192 14.93 -10.84 -0.88
C MET A 192 14.42 -12.21 -1.30
N ASN A 193 15.33 -13.11 -1.68
CA ASN A 193 15.01 -14.38 -2.34
C ASN A 193 14.13 -14.12 -3.58
N ASN A 194 12.93 -14.69 -3.62
CA ASN A 194 11.97 -14.53 -4.71
C ASN A 194 10.92 -13.46 -4.44
N THR A 195 10.97 -12.82 -3.28
CA THR A 195 10.00 -11.79 -2.85
C THR A 195 10.53 -10.39 -3.17
N ILE A 196 9.70 -9.58 -3.81
CA ILE A 196 9.96 -8.17 -4.05
C ILE A 196 9.18 -7.35 -3.00
N PHE A 197 9.84 -6.37 -2.39
CA PHE A 197 9.25 -5.42 -1.45
C PHE A 197 9.31 -4.04 -2.09
N ALA A 198 8.16 -3.39 -2.26
CA ALA A 198 8.09 -2.05 -2.81
C ALA A 198 7.38 -1.10 -1.86
N THR A 199 8.00 0.03 -1.57
CA THR A 199 7.37 1.13 -0.83
C THR A 199 6.89 2.19 -1.80
N ALA A 200 5.78 2.85 -1.45
CA ALA A 200 5.29 4.02 -2.19
C ALA A 200 5.71 5.32 -1.51
N GLY A 201 5.78 6.38 -2.30
CA GLY A 201 5.78 7.75 -1.81
C GLY A 201 4.38 8.19 -1.41
N THR A 202 4.25 9.43 -0.93
CA THR A 202 2.92 10.05 -0.78
C THR A 202 2.36 10.42 -2.14
N VAL A 203 1.09 10.14 -2.38
CA VAL A 203 0.47 10.40 -3.69
C VAL A 203 0.03 11.86 -3.85
N SER A 204 -0.31 12.54 -2.77
CA SER A 204 -0.96 13.86 -2.82
C SER A 204 -0.59 14.82 -1.69
N SER A 205 0.26 14.40 -0.77
CA SER A 205 0.70 15.24 0.34
C SER A 205 2.07 15.84 0.06
N MET A 206 2.32 17.07 0.52
CA MET A 206 3.66 17.67 0.53
C MET A 206 4.44 17.32 1.80
N LYS A 207 4.03 16.30 2.55
CA LYS A 207 4.76 15.70 3.67
C LYS A 207 5.90 14.83 3.15
N LEU A 208 6.79 15.45 2.38
CA LEU A 208 7.86 14.79 1.62
C LEU A 208 9.08 14.50 2.50
N ARG A 209 9.87 13.52 2.10
CA ARG A 209 11.18 13.20 2.70
C ARG A 209 12.28 13.25 1.64
N GLY A 210 13.39 13.91 1.97
CA GLY A 210 14.50 14.08 1.03
C GLY A 210 14.08 14.83 -0.23
N ASN A 211 14.52 14.37 -1.38
CA ASN A 211 14.22 14.96 -2.70
C ASN A 211 13.06 14.23 -3.41
N THR A 212 12.12 13.63 -2.66
CA THR A 212 10.97 12.95 -3.25
C THR A 212 9.90 13.93 -3.72
N HIS A 213 9.03 13.46 -4.59
CA HIS A 213 7.86 14.18 -5.09
C HIS A 213 6.60 13.37 -4.80
N PRO A 214 5.41 13.99 -4.78
CA PRO A 214 4.17 13.23 -4.81
C PRO A 214 4.17 12.26 -5.98
N SER A 215 3.90 10.99 -5.71
CA SER A 215 4.10 9.91 -6.68
C SER A 215 3.28 8.67 -6.36
N TYR A 216 3.17 7.77 -7.32
CA TYR A 216 2.60 6.43 -7.18
C TYR A 216 3.41 5.45 -8.00
N ASN A 217 3.31 4.16 -7.67
CA ASN A 217 3.98 3.09 -8.41
C ASN A 217 3.02 2.47 -9.43
N VAL A 218 3.51 2.21 -10.63
CA VAL A 218 2.88 1.32 -11.61
C VAL A 218 3.70 0.04 -11.65
N ILE A 219 3.04 -1.08 -11.41
CA ILE A 219 3.65 -2.39 -11.30
C ILE A 219 3.21 -3.23 -12.49
N ASP A 220 4.16 -3.56 -13.33
CA ASP A 220 3.97 -4.46 -14.47
C ASP A 220 4.38 -5.90 -14.08
N ILE A 221 3.43 -6.84 -14.23
CA ILE A 221 3.65 -8.25 -13.96
C ILE A 221 3.58 -9.00 -15.29
N LYS A 222 4.69 -9.66 -15.66
CA LYS A 222 4.79 -10.44 -16.88
C LYS A 222 5.59 -11.72 -16.64
N ASP A 223 4.97 -12.87 -16.89
CA ASP A 223 5.61 -14.19 -16.76
C ASP A 223 6.31 -14.39 -15.39
N GLY A 224 5.66 -13.90 -14.31
CA GLY A 224 6.19 -13.93 -12.95
C GLY A 224 7.24 -12.85 -12.61
N ASN A 225 7.70 -12.08 -13.58
CA ASN A 225 8.61 -10.96 -13.36
C ASN A 225 7.84 -9.69 -13.02
N VAL A 226 8.39 -8.91 -12.09
CA VAL A 226 7.81 -7.65 -11.61
C VAL A 226 8.73 -6.50 -11.98
N THR A 227 8.17 -5.50 -12.63
CA THR A 227 8.82 -4.20 -12.84
C THR A 227 8.02 -3.13 -12.09
N VAL A 228 8.69 -2.33 -11.30
CA VAL A 228 8.07 -1.22 -10.56
C VAL A 228 8.54 0.10 -11.15
N THR A 229 7.61 0.87 -11.71
CA THR A 229 7.90 2.19 -12.27
C THR A 229 7.25 3.26 -11.41
N LEU A 230 8.06 4.19 -10.91
CA LEU A 230 7.61 5.38 -10.20
C LEU A 230 7.05 6.40 -11.19
N TYR A 231 5.87 6.91 -10.90
CA TYR A 231 5.22 7.99 -11.65
C TYR A 231 5.10 9.23 -10.75
N ASN A 232 5.87 10.26 -11.03
CA ASN A 232 5.82 11.52 -10.32
C ASN A 232 4.64 12.39 -10.78
N TYR A 233 4.19 13.29 -9.91
CA TYR A 233 3.07 14.19 -10.20
C TYR A 233 3.33 15.09 -11.41
N ASP A 234 4.59 15.46 -11.66
CA ASP A 234 5.04 16.31 -12.79
C ASP A 234 5.07 15.56 -14.14
N GLY A 235 4.80 14.25 -14.13
CA GLY A 235 4.78 13.40 -15.31
C GLY A 235 6.10 12.69 -15.61
N THR A 236 7.15 12.93 -14.83
CA THR A 236 8.39 12.15 -14.94
C THR A 236 8.20 10.74 -14.41
N THR A 237 8.93 9.79 -14.99
CA THR A 237 8.88 8.37 -14.57
C THR A 237 10.28 7.82 -14.37
N GLU A 238 10.41 6.88 -13.45
CA GLU A 238 11.67 6.20 -13.14
C GLU A 238 11.40 4.73 -12.84
N GLU A 239 12.15 3.82 -13.45
CA GLU A 239 12.10 2.41 -13.07
C GLU A 239 12.90 2.20 -11.76
N LEU A 240 12.23 1.69 -10.74
CA LEU A 240 12.86 1.38 -9.47
C LEU A 240 13.55 0.03 -9.55
N THR A 241 14.87 0.05 -9.53
CA THR A 241 15.69 -1.17 -9.53
C THR A 241 16.08 -1.56 -8.12
N HIS A 242 16.05 -2.87 -7.82
CA HIS A 242 16.60 -3.38 -6.57
C HIS A 242 18.12 -3.56 -6.72
N PRO A 243 18.91 -3.22 -5.70
CA PRO A 243 20.35 -3.50 -5.69
C PRO A 243 20.65 -5.01 -5.65
#